data_e76ae56d4fd96ef4a902eec594784f2c
#
_entry.id   e76ae56d4fd96ef4a902eec594784f2c
#
_cell.length_a   1.000
_cell.length_b   1.000
_cell.length_c   1.000
_cell.angle_alpha   90.00
_cell.angle_beta   90.00
_cell.angle_gamma   90.00
#
_symmetry.space_group_name_H-M   'P 1'
#
loop_
_entity.id
_entity.type
_entity.pdbx_description
1 polymer ?
#
loop_
_entity_poly.entity_id
_entity_poly.type
_entity_poly.pdbx_seq_one_letter_code
_entity_poly.pdbx_strand_id
1 'polypeptide(L)'
;VTFAFIVLKWDLGRQALMKLSDGVQQIVNYANEGIIFLFGGLVNNDAIGMVFAINVLTIIIFFSSLISVLYYLGIMQIIIRFIGGFLSKVLGTSKAESVSAAANIFVGQTEAPLVIRPFLNTMTKSQLFAVMTGGLASVSGSVLVGYSLLGVPLEYLLAASFMAAPAGLVLAKLIMPETEEVDESNFKLERDDSATNVIEAAANGAADGLKLAANV
;
A
#
# COMPACT_ATOMS: atom_id res chain seq x y z
N VAL A 1 16.94 9.78 -4.61
CA VAL A 1 17.44 11.09 -4.11
C VAL A 1 16.59 12.24 -4.61
N THR A 2 16.38 12.41 -5.93
CA THR A 2 15.60 13.52 -6.52
C THR A 2 14.17 13.58 -6.01
N PHE A 3 13.48 12.43 -5.95
CA PHE A 3 12.12 12.35 -5.42
C PHE A 3 12.06 12.76 -3.93
N ALA A 4 13.00 12.27 -3.11
CA ALA A 4 13.08 12.65 -1.71
C ALA A 4 13.31 14.17 -1.54
N PHE A 5 14.17 14.77 -2.38
CA PHE A 5 14.39 16.20 -2.37
C PHE A 5 13.11 16.98 -2.73
N ILE A 6 12.39 16.57 -3.77
CA ILE A 6 11.12 17.19 -4.18
C ILE A 6 10.09 17.11 -3.05
N VAL A 7 9.94 15.95 -2.43
CA VAL A 7 8.87 15.71 -1.44
C VAL A 7 9.20 16.33 -0.07
N LEU A 8 10.49 16.34 0.33
CA LEU A 8 10.88 16.77 1.68
C LEU A 8 11.46 18.20 1.74
N LYS A 9 12.00 18.74 0.65
CA LYS A 9 12.71 20.03 0.63
C LYS A 9 12.07 21.08 -0.26
N TRP A 10 11.31 20.69 -1.28
CA TRP A 10 10.62 21.63 -2.16
C TRP A 10 9.23 21.96 -1.60
N ASP A 11 8.90 23.23 -1.41
CA ASP A 11 7.69 23.68 -0.74
C ASP A 11 6.40 23.14 -1.35
N LEU A 12 6.30 23.08 -2.68
CA LEU A 12 5.13 22.51 -3.36
C LEU A 12 4.99 21.00 -3.12
N GLY A 13 6.09 20.26 -3.17
CA GLY A 13 6.08 18.81 -2.89
C GLY A 13 5.72 18.53 -1.44
N ARG A 14 6.29 19.31 -0.51
CA ARG A 14 5.96 19.21 0.91
C ARG A 14 4.50 19.53 1.20
N GLN A 15 3.94 20.60 0.61
CA GLN A 15 2.52 20.92 0.75
C GLN A 15 1.61 19.82 0.18
N ALA A 16 1.95 19.24 -0.97
CA ALA A 16 1.20 18.13 -1.55
C ALA A 16 1.21 16.91 -0.61
N LEU A 17 2.37 16.58 -0.04
CA LEU A 17 2.51 15.48 0.92
C LEU A 17 1.71 15.76 2.20
N MET A 18 1.77 16.99 2.73
CA MET A 18 0.99 17.38 3.92
C MET A 18 -0.50 17.26 3.66
N LYS A 19 -1.02 17.73 2.52
CA LYS A 19 -2.44 17.56 2.15
C LYS A 19 -2.85 16.09 2.04
N LEU A 20 -1.98 15.24 1.49
CA LEU A 20 -2.21 13.81 1.44
C LEU A 20 -2.24 13.21 2.85
N SER A 21 -1.29 13.60 3.70
CA SER A 21 -1.24 13.20 5.11
C SER A 21 -2.50 13.63 5.86
N ASP A 22 -2.96 14.86 5.67
CA ASP A 22 -4.20 15.37 6.28
C ASP A 22 -5.42 14.55 5.83
N GLY A 23 -5.49 14.19 4.55
CA GLY A 23 -6.54 13.32 4.02
C GLY A 23 -6.54 11.93 4.65
N VAL A 24 -5.37 11.31 4.78
CA VAL A 24 -5.23 10.02 5.46
C VAL A 24 -5.57 10.15 6.94
N GLN A 25 -5.14 11.24 7.61
CA GLN A 25 -5.48 11.50 9.00
C GLN A 25 -6.98 11.64 9.23
N GLN A 26 -7.72 12.26 8.31
CA GLN A 26 -9.18 12.30 8.40
C GLN A 26 -9.81 10.91 8.33
N ILE A 27 -9.30 10.03 7.46
CA ILE A 27 -9.77 8.64 7.39
C ILE A 27 -9.48 7.90 8.71
N VAL A 28 -8.29 8.12 9.30
CA VAL A 28 -7.94 7.59 10.64
C VAL A 28 -8.92 8.08 11.70
N ASN A 29 -9.31 9.35 11.66
CA ASN A 29 -10.27 9.91 12.61
C ASN A 29 -11.65 9.24 12.48
N TYR A 30 -12.13 8.98 11.25
CA TYR A 30 -13.37 8.20 11.06
C TYR A 30 -13.24 6.76 11.57
N ALA A 31 -12.09 6.12 11.40
CA ALA A 31 -11.83 4.80 11.99
C ALA A 31 -11.90 4.85 13.52
N ASN A 32 -11.34 5.88 14.15
CA ASN A 32 -11.38 6.08 15.59
C ASN A 32 -12.82 6.23 16.14
N GLU A 33 -13.70 6.92 15.42
CA GLU A 33 -15.13 6.99 15.80
C GLU A 33 -15.77 5.58 15.87
N GLY A 34 -15.46 4.72 14.88
CA GLY A 34 -15.90 3.33 14.88
C GLY A 34 -15.32 2.52 16.05
N ILE A 35 -14.05 2.74 16.38
CA ILE A 35 -13.37 2.08 17.50
C ILE A 35 -13.99 2.52 18.84
N ILE A 36 -14.25 3.81 19.01
CA ILE A 36 -14.92 4.36 20.19
C ILE A 36 -16.33 3.79 20.32
N PHE A 37 -17.06 3.65 19.22
CA PHE A 37 -18.38 3.04 19.23
C PHE A 37 -18.37 1.58 19.71
N LEU A 38 -17.36 0.80 19.29
CA LEU A 38 -17.26 -0.63 19.64
C LEU A 38 -16.70 -0.86 21.04
N PHE A 39 -15.68 -0.12 21.42
CA PHE A 39 -14.90 -0.37 22.64
C PHE A 39 -15.10 0.68 23.74
N GLY A 40 -15.76 1.79 23.44
CA GLY A 40 -16.19 2.80 24.42
C GLY A 40 -15.09 3.26 25.36
N GLY A 41 -15.35 3.09 26.65
CA GLY A 41 -14.45 3.52 27.71
C GLY A 41 -13.09 2.80 27.78
N LEU A 42 -12.85 1.76 26.99
CA LEU A 42 -11.52 1.13 26.91
C LEU A 42 -10.53 1.95 26.05
N VAL A 43 -11.05 2.78 25.15
CA VAL A 43 -10.23 3.58 24.22
C VAL A 43 -9.76 4.89 24.86
N ASN A 44 -10.61 5.53 25.65
CA ASN A 44 -10.42 6.87 26.22
C ASN A 44 -10.33 6.86 27.75
N ASN A 45 -9.79 5.82 28.34
CA ASN A 45 -9.68 5.71 29.80
C ASN A 45 -8.27 6.07 30.26
N ASP A 46 -8.13 7.22 30.93
CA ASP A 46 -6.84 7.71 31.44
C ASP A 46 -6.17 6.72 32.42
N ALA A 47 -6.96 5.89 33.09
CA ALA A 47 -6.45 4.89 34.03
C ALA A 47 -5.83 3.66 33.35
N ILE A 48 -6.27 3.34 32.11
CA ILE A 48 -5.77 2.19 31.32
C ILE A 48 -4.65 2.63 30.34
N GLY A 49 -4.72 3.87 29.87
CA GLY A 49 -3.84 4.38 28.82
C GLY A 49 -4.13 3.78 27.44
N MET A 50 -3.15 3.84 26.55
CA MET A 50 -3.27 3.29 25.19
C MET A 50 -3.16 1.75 25.21
N VAL A 51 -4.21 1.08 24.78
CA VAL A 51 -4.23 -0.39 24.58
C VAL A 51 -3.91 -0.67 23.10
N PHE A 52 -2.69 -1.17 22.83
CA PHE A 52 -2.22 -1.45 21.48
C PHE A 52 -3.19 -2.30 20.65
N ALA A 53 -3.68 -3.38 21.22
CA ALA A 53 -4.63 -4.28 20.55
C ALA A 53 -5.92 -3.59 20.10
N ILE A 54 -6.42 -2.62 20.86
CA ILE A 54 -7.66 -1.90 20.56
C ILE A 54 -7.38 -0.74 19.61
N ASN A 55 -6.35 0.07 19.90
CA ASN A 55 -6.12 1.32 19.18
C ASN A 55 -5.38 1.12 17.86
N VAL A 56 -4.44 0.16 17.79
CA VAL A 56 -3.59 -0.05 16.61
C VAL A 56 -4.10 -1.19 15.76
N LEU A 57 -4.37 -2.37 16.34
CA LEU A 57 -4.74 -3.53 15.53
C LEU A 57 -6.11 -3.36 14.87
N THR A 58 -7.05 -2.69 15.53
CA THR A 58 -8.39 -2.42 14.96
C THR A 58 -8.31 -1.48 13.75
N ILE A 59 -7.39 -0.52 13.76
CA ILE A 59 -7.16 0.36 12.60
C ILE A 59 -6.62 -0.41 11.40
N ILE A 60 -5.76 -1.40 11.60
CA ILE A 60 -5.27 -2.29 10.53
C ILE A 60 -6.45 -2.99 9.85
N ILE A 61 -7.41 -3.50 10.64
CA ILE A 61 -8.62 -4.15 10.13
C ILE A 61 -9.47 -3.17 9.30
N PHE A 62 -9.67 -1.96 9.82
CA PHE A 62 -10.43 -0.93 9.10
C PHE A 62 -9.79 -0.55 7.76
N PHE A 63 -8.49 -0.29 7.75
CA PHE A 63 -7.79 0.09 6.51
C PHE A 63 -7.76 -1.05 5.49
N SER A 64 -7.59 -2.29 5.94
CA SER A 64 -7.67 -3.46 5.06
C SER A 64 -9.06 -3.58 4.41
N SER A 65 -10.12 -3.40 5.18
CA SER A 65 -11.50 -3.35 4.69
C SER A 65 -11.71 -2.22 3.68
N LEU A 66 -11.24 -1.00 4.00
CA LEU A 66 -11.34 0.16 3.12
C LEU A 66 -10.61 -0.06 1.77
N ILE A 67 -9.39 -0.58 1.83
CA ILE A 67 -8.60 -0.88 0.63
C ILE A 67 -9.32 -1.92 -0.24
N SER A 68 -9.90 -2.98 0.36
CA SER A 68 -10.67 -3.99 -0.35
C SER A 68 -11.89 -3.39 -1.07
N VAL A 69 -12.62 -2.48 -0.41
CA VAL A 69 -13.72 -1.74 -1.04
C VAL A 69 -13.23 -0.89 -2.22
N LEU A 70 -12.10 -0.19 -2.08
CA LEU A 70 -11.52 0.61 -3.16
C LEU A 70 -11.07 -0.25 -4.34
N TYR A 71 -10.58 -1.48 -4.09
CA TYR A 71 -10.30 -2.47 -5.12
C TYR A 71 -11.57 -2.91 -5.84
N TYR A 72 -12.63 -3.26 -5.11
CA TYR A 72 -13.92 -3.65 -5.68
C TYR A 72 -14.51 -2.54 -6.58
N LEU A 73 -14.42 -1.29 -6.15
CA LEU A 73 -14.88 -0.13 -6.92
C LEU A 73 -14.01 0.20 -8.14
N GLY A 74 -12.85 -0.42 -8.28
CA GLY A 74 -11.91 -0.17 -9.38
C GLY A 74 -11.05 1.08 -9.19
N ILE A 75 -11.18 1.79 -8.09
CA ILE A 75 -10.43 3.02 -7.80
C ILE A 75 -8.94 2.71 -7.64
N MET A 76 -8.61 1.64 -6.91
CA MET A 76 -7.22 1.23 -6.69
C MET A 76 -6.52 0.85 -7.99
N GLN A 77 -7.20 0.16 -8.92
CA GLN A 77 -6.63 -0.21 -10.21
C GLN A 77 -6.24 1.04 -11.05
N ILE A 78 -7.05 2.11 -10.97
CA ILE A 78 -6.75 3.38 -11.65
C ILE A 78 -5.50 4.02 -11.05
N ILE A 79 -5.42 4.09 -9.72
CA ILE A 79 -4.29 4.67 -8.99
C ILE A 79 -3.01 3.89 -9.28
N ILE A 80 -3.06 2.57 -9.14
CA ILE A 80 -1.91 1.67 -9.35
C ILE A 80 -1.44 1.73 -10.80
N ARG A 81 -2.37 1.75 -11.77
CA ARG A 81 -2.04 1.89 -13.20
C ARG A 81 -1.35 3.22 -13.49
N PHE A 82 -1.83 4.31 -12.89
CA PHE A 82 -1.23 5.63 -13.09
C PHE A 82 0.20 5.69 -12.51
N ILE A 83 0.37 5.26 -11.25
CA ILE A 83 1.68 5.27 -10.59
C ILE A 83 2.64 4.27 -11.25
N GLY A 84 2.18 3.04 -11.50
CA GLY A 84 2.98 2.00 -12.14
C GLY A 84 3.38 2.37 -13.57
N GLY A 85 2.47 2.97 -14.33
CA GLY A 85 2.77 3.50 -15.67
C GLY A 85 3.80 4.63 -15.66
N PHE A 86 3.73 5.52 -14.67
CA PHE A 86 4.74 6.55 -14.46
C PHE A 86 6.11 5.95 -14.10
N LEU A 87 6.15 4.99 -13.17
CA LEU A 87 7.38 4.29 -12.77
C LEU A 87 8.01 3.55 -13.96
N SER A 88 7.20 2.80 -14.71
CA SER A 88 7.65 2.09 -15.90
C SER A 88 8.30 3.03 -16.91
N LYS A 89 7.66 4.18 -17.19
CA LYS A 89 8.18 5.17 -18.15
C LYS A 89 9.45 5.85 -17.68
N VAL A 90 9.56 6.17 -16.38
CA VAL A 90 10.72 6.90 -15.82
C VAL A 90 11.92 5.99 -15.60
N LEU A 91 11.68 4.77 -15.14
CA LEU A 91 12.74 3.81 -14.79
C LEU A 91 13.08 2.85 -15.93
N GLY A 92 12.27 2.80 -17.00
CA GLY A 92 12.44 1.83 -18.08
C GLY A 92 12.16 0.38 -17.67
N THR A 93 11.39 0.19 -16.60
CA THR A 93 11.03 -1.13 -16.07
C THR A 93 9.73 -1.64 -16.71
N SER A 94 9.47 -2.95 -16.68
CA SER A 94 8.27 -3.51 -17.25
C SER A 94 6.99 -3.03 -16.54
N LYS A 95 5.84 -3.10 -17.23
CA LYS A 95 4.54 -2.70 -16.64
C LYS A 95 4.18 -3.58 -15.45
N ALA A 96 4.42 -4.89 -15.55
CA ALA A 96 4.05 -5.85 -14.50
C ALA A 96 4.80 -5.55 -13.19
N GLU A 97 6.14 -5.43 -13.25
CA GLU A 97 6.93 -5.13 -12.04
C GLU A 97 6.66 -3.73 -11.49
N SER A 98 6.45 -2.73 -12.38
CA SER A 98 6.13 -1.36 -11.97
C SER A 98 4.77 -1.24 -11.32
N VAL A 99 3.78 -1.98 -11.81
CA VAL A 99 2.44 -2.07 -11.25
C VAL A 99 2.45 -2.78 -9.89
N SER A 100 3.22 -3.86 -9.76
CA SER A 100 3.41 -4.54 -8.47
C SER A 100 4.07 -3.61 -7.44
N ALA A 101 5.11 -2.88 -7.83
CA ALA A 101 5.77 -1.90 -6.96
C ALA A 101 4.83 -0.76 -6.57
N ALA A 102 3.98 -0.28 -7.49
CA ALA A 102 2.97 0.72 -7.19
C ALA A 102 1.88 0.20 -6.24
N ALA A 103 1.48 -1.06 -6.39
CA ALA A 103 0.53 -1.70 -5.49
C ALA A 103 1.09 -1.82 -4.07
N ASN A 104 2.37 -2.13 -3.92
CA ASN A 104 3.04 -2.23 -2.62
C ASN A 104 3.04 -0.93 -1.80
N ILE A 105 2.76 0.22 -2.39
CA ILE A 105 2.59 1.48 -1.65
C ILE A 105 1.37 1.42 -0.74
N PHE A 106 0.32 0.70 -1.16
CA PHE A 106 -0.99 0.69 -0.51
C PHE A 106 -1.30 -0.63 0.18
N VAL A 107 -0.91 -1.74 -0.41
CA VAL A 107 -1.18 -3.09 0.09
C VAL A 107 0.11 -3.80 0.49
N GLY A 108 -0.04 -4.89 1.21
CA GLY A 108 1.10 -5.66 1.70
C GLY A 108 1.81 -6.47 0.61
N GLN A 109 2.94 -7.03 1.00
CA GLN A 109 3.78 -7.87 0.13
C GLN A 109 3.09 -9.15 -0.35
N THR A 110 2.03 -9.58 0.32
CA THR A 110 1.24 -10.76 -0.05
C THR A 110 0.16 -10.45 -1.07
N GLU A 111 -0.39 -9.23 -1.02
CA GLU A 111 -1.50 -8.81 -1.90
C GLU A 111 -1.00 -8.15 -3.19
N ALA A 112 0.06 -7.36 -3.13
CA ALA A 112 0.57 -6.66 -4.31
C ALA A 112 0.93 -7.58 -5.50
N PRO A 113 1.55 -8.77 -5.30
CA PRO A 113 1.77 -9.71 -6.40
C PRO A 113 0.48 -10.29 -6.99
N LEU A 114 -0.64 -10.30 -6.26
CA LEU A 114 -1.92 -10.80 -6.78
C LEU A 114 -2.44 -9.92 -7.93
N VAL A 115 -2.11 -8.63 -7.91
CA VAL A 115 -2.49 -7.68 -8.98
C VAL A 115 -1.88 -8.08 -10.34
N ILE A 116 -0.73 -8.75 -10.32
CA ILE A 116 -0.01 -9.21 -11.52
C ILE A 116 -0.04 -10.73 -11.66
N ARG A 117 -0.87 -11.43 -10.90
CA ARG A 117 -0.95 -12.91 -10.88
C ARG A 117 -1.04 -13.55 -12.27
N PRO A 118 -1.83 -13.05 -13.24
CA PRO A 118 -1.92 -13.65 -14.58
C PRO A 118 -0.57 -13.67 -15.32
N PHE A 119 0.35 -12.78 -14.96
CA PHE A 119 1.63 -12.59 -15.65
C PHE A 119 2.79 -13.33 -14.98
N LEU A 120 2.63 -13.82 -13.73
CA LEU A 120 3.72 -14.43 -12.96
C LEU A 120 4.45 -15.57 -13.69
N ASN A 121 3.70 -16.39 -14.44
CA ASN A 121 4.27 -17.53 -15.17
C ASN A 121 5.07 -17.14 -16.43
N THR A 122 4.90 -15.91 -16.92
CA THR A 122 5.59 -15.39 -18.11
C THR A 122 6.67 -14.38 -17.77
N MET A 123 6.84 -14.06 -16.49
CA MET A 123 7.83 -13.11 -16.02
C MET A 123 9.26 -13.69 -16.10
N THR A 124 10.20 -12.84 -16.47
CA THR A 124 11.63 -13.15 -16.40
C THR A 124 12.09 -13.26 -14.95
N LYS A 125 13.25 -13.88 -14.74
CA LYS A 125 13.85 -13.95 -13.39
C LYS A 125 14.12 -12.57 -12.80
N SER A 126 14.54 -11.62 -13.63
CA SER A 126 14.79 -10.23 -13.23
C SER A 126 13.50 -9.53 -12.78
N GLN A 127 12.40 -9.72 -13.52
CA GLN A 127 11.10 -9.18 -13.15
C GLN A 127 10.59 -9.79 -11.84
N LEU A 128 10.67 -11.11 -11.70
CA LEU A 128 10.24 -11.79 -10.49
C LEU A 128 11.06 -11.35 -9.27
N PHE A 129 12.37 -11.20 -9.43
CA PHE A 129 13.25 -10.68 -8.40
C PHE A 129 12.88 -9.25 -7.99
N ALA A 130 12.50 -8.40 -8.96
CA ALA A 130 12.04 -7.04 -8.69
C ALA A 130 10.74 -7.00 -7.88
N VAL A 131 9.78 -7.89 -8.20
CA VAL A 131 8.52 -8.04 -7.43
C VAL A 131 8.81 -8.48 -6.00
N MET A 132 9.65 -9.47 -5.80
CA MET A 132 10.04 -9.95 -4.46
C MET A 132 10.76 -8.87 -3.65
N THR A 133 11.72 -8.18 -4.27
CA THR A 133 12.46 -7.08 -3.64
C THR A 133 11.52 -5.94 -3.23
N GLY A 134 10.58 -5.57 -4.11
CA GLY A 134 9.57 -4.54 -3.83
C GLY A 134 8.72 -4.89 -2.63
N GLY A 135 8.26 -6.15 -2.53
CA GLY A 135 7.49 -6.63 -1.39
C GLY A 135 8.25 -6.57 -0.06
N LEU A 136 9.52 -6.97 -0.07
CA LEU A 136 10.36 -6.96 1.14
C LEU A 136 10.82 -5.56 1.56
N ALA A 137 10.88 -4.62 0.61
CA ALA A 137 11.37 -3.25 0.85
C ALA A 137 10.26 -2.26 1.24
N SER A 138 9.00 -2.67 1.22
CA SER A 138 7.83 -1.81 1.47
C SER A 138 7.06 -2.22 2.73
N VAL A 139 6.27 -1.28 3.22
CA VAL A 139 5.34 -1.50 4.35
C VAL A 139 3.92 -1.29 3.82
N SER A 140 2.99 -2.18 4.20
CA SER A 140 1.59 -2.04 3.79
C SER A 140 0.95 -0.76 4.35
N GLY A 141 0.02 -0.18 3.59
CA GLY A 141 -0.68 1.04 3.99
C GLY A 141 -1.42 0.91 5.32
N SER A 142 -2.00 -0.26 5.62
CA SER A 142 -2.67 -0.54 6.88
C SER A 142 -1.72 -0.54 8.08
N VAL A 143 -0.55 -1.19 7.95
CA VAL A 143 0.48 -1.23 9.00
C VAL A 143 1.16 0.15 9.17
N LEU A 144 1.32 0.90 8.08
CA LEU A 144 1.85 2.26 8.10
C LEU A 144 1.05 3.18 9.03
N VAL A 145 -0.29 3.09 8.95
CA VAL A 145 -1.18 3.84 9.87
C VAL A 145 -0.98 3.39 11.32
N GLY A 146 -0.79 2.10 11.55
CA GLY A 146 -0.43 1.58 12.88
C GLY A 146 0.82 2.25 13.45
N TYR A 147 1.88 2.42 12.67
CA TYR A 147 3.08 3.15 13.10
C TYR A 147 2.83 4.62 13.40
N SER A 148 1.91 5.28 12.67
CA SER A 148 1.53 6.66 12.96
C SER A 148 0.94 6.81 14.36
N LEU A 149 0.14 5.86 14.80
CA LEU A 149 -0.44 5.84 16.15
C LEU A 149 0.61 5.58 17.24
N LEU A 150 1.74 4.97 16.90
CA LEU A 150 2.88 4.82 17.79
C LEU A 150 3.76 6.08 17.87
N GLY A 151 3.35 7.17 17.24
CA GLY A 151 4.00 8.48 17.32
C GLY A 151 4.93 8.82 16.17
N VAL A 152 5.00 8.01 15.12
CA VAL A 152 5.77 8.36 13.92
C VAL A 152 4.95 9.31 13.05
N PRO A 153 5.46 10.51 12.69
CA PRO A 153 4.69 11.45 11.86
C PRO A 153 4.31 10.84 10.50
N LEU A 154 3.02 10.94 10.17
CA LEU A 154 2.42 10.27 9.00
C LEU A 154 3.04 10.72 7.67
N GLU A 155 3.47 11.98 7.58
CA GLU A 155 4.14 12.50 6.38
C GLU A 155 5.44 11.75 6.04
N TYR A 156 6.23 11.37 7.04
CA TYR A 156 7.47 10.60 6.81
C TYR A 156 7.16 9.16 6.41
N LEU A 157 6.13 8.57 7.00
CA LEU A 157 5.69 7.22 6.66
C LEU A 157 5.18 7.15 5.23
N LEU A 158 4.34 8.11 4.81
CA LEU A 158 3.88 8.21 3.43
C LEU A 158 5.04 8.46 2.46
N ALA A 159 5.94 9.40 2.78
CA ALA A 159 7.11 9.65 1.96
C ALA A 159 7.97 8.40 1.79
N ALA A 160 8.20 7.64 2.87
CA ALA A 160 8.95 6.39 2.83
C ALA A 160 8.26 5.33 1.95
N SER A 161 6.94 5.15 2.08
CA SER A 161 6.18 4.20 1.26
C SER A 161 6.25 4.54 -0.22
N PHE A 162 6.03 5.80 -0.60
CA PHE A 162 6.15 6.24 -1.99
C PHE A 162 7.58 6.12 -2.54
N MET A 163 8.60 6.32 -1.70
CA MET A 163 10.02 6.18 -2.12
C MET A 163 10.46 4.72 -2.19
N ALA A 164 9.86 3.82 -1.43
CA ALA A 164 10.19 2.40 -1.43
C ALA A 164 9.96 1.76 -2.81
N ALA A 165 8.88 2.12 -3.50
CA ALA A 165 8.55 1.56 -4.81
C ALA A 165 9.66 1.80 -5.86
N PRO A 166 10.05 3.04 -6.18
CA PRO A 166 11.14 3.27 -7.14
C PRO A 166 12.50 2.79 -6.63
N ALA A 167 12.76 2.87 -5.32
CA ALA A 167 14.02 2.42 -4.74
C ALA A 167 14.18 0.89 -4.87
N GLY A 168 13.13 0.14 -4.56
CA GLY A 168 13.10 -1.31 -4.70
C GLY A 168 13.35 -1.75 -6.14
N LEU A 169 12.68 -1.11 -7.12
CA LEU A 169 12.88 -1.40 -8.55
C LEU A 169 14.32 -1.10 -8.99
N VAL A 170 14.87 0.04 -8.62
CA VAL A 170 16.25 0.43 -9.00
C VAL A 170 17.25 -0.56 -8.40
N LEU A 171 17.15 -0.87 -7.11
CA LEU A 171 18.06 -1.81 -6.43
C LEU A 171 17.93 -3.22 -7.01
N ALA A 172 16.71 -3.67 -7.27
CA ALA A 172 16.48 -4.98 -7.89
C ALA A 172 17.16 -5.08 -9.27
N LYS A 173 17.02 -4.06 -10.11
CA LYS A 173 17.64 -4.04 -11.44
C LYS A 173 19.17 -3.83 -11.41
N LEU A 174 19.70 -3.23 -10.35
CA LEU A 174 21.16 -3.17 -10.14
C LEU A 174 21.75 -4.54 -9.75
N ILE A 175 21.01 -5.33 -8.96
CA ILE A 175 21.43 -6.65 -8.50
C ILE A 175 21.20 -7.70 -9.60
N MET A 176 20.02 -7.66 -10.23
CA MET A 176 19.63 -8.58 -11.29
C MET A 176 19.10 -7.80 -12.50
N PRO A 177 19.99 -7.35 -13.41
CA PRO A 177 19.60 -6.62 -14.60
C PRO A 177 18.70 -7.46 -15.52
N GLU A 178 17.83 -6.81 -16.28
CA GLU A 178 17.04 -7.47 -17.32
C GLU A 178 17.93 -7.79 -18.54
N THR A 179 17.95 -9.03 -18.91
CA THR A 179 18.72 -9.54 -20.06
C THR A 179 17.87 -10.28 -21.08
N GLU A 180 16.59 -10.47 -20.78
CA GLU A 180 15.64 -11.17 -21.63
C GLU A 180 14.67 -10.17 -22.28
N GLU A 181 14.12 -10.52 -23.44
CA GLU A 181 13.04 -9.73 -24.05
C GLU A 181 11.74 -9.91 -23.27
N VAL A 182 11.16 -8.79 -22.89
CA VAL A 182 9.90 -8.77 -22.12
C VAL A 182 8.72 -8.56 -23.06
N ASP A 183 7.81 -9.54 -23.13
CA ASP A 183 6.57 -9.40 -23.88
C ASP A 183 5.51 -8.71 -23.02
N GLU A 184 5.17 -7.47 -23.37
CA GLU A 184 4.12 -6.66 -22.72
C GLU A 184 2.84 -6.53 -23.54
N SER A 185 2.73 -7.23 -24.67
CA SER A 185 1.63 -7.05 -25.62
C SER A 185 0.24 -7.31 -25.02
N ASN A 186 0.15 -8.20 -24.04
CA ASN A 186 -1.09 -8.63 -23.42
C ASN A 186 -1.30 -8.06 -22.00
N PHE A 187 -0.48 -7.10 -21.55
CA PHE A 187 -0.60 -6.59 -20.19
C PHE A 187 -1.91 -5.79 -19.99
N LYS A 188 -2.86 -6.38 -19.27
CA LYS A 188 -4.11 -5.74 -18.82
C LYS A 188 -4.31 -6.05 -17.34
N LEU A 189 -4.53 -5.02 -16.54
CA LEU A 189 -4.98 -5.18 -15.16
C LEU A 189 -6.44 -5.65 -15.18
N GLU A 190 -6.67 -6.84 -14.66
CA GLU A 190 -8.00 -7.39 -14.47
C GLU A 190 -8.69 -6.73 -13.28
N ARG A 191 -10.02 -6.73 -13.33
CA ARG A 191 -10.82 -6.28 -12.19
C ARG A 191 -10.84 -7.40 -11.16
N ASP A 192 -10.82 -7.02 -9.89
CA ASP A 192 -11.00 -7.99 -8.81
C ASP A 192 -12.49 -8.38 -8.71
N ASP A 193 -12.82 -9.57 -9.15
CA ASP A 193 -14.17 -10.13 -9.09
C ASP A 193 -14.35 -11.07 -7.87
N SER A 194 -13.50 -10.97 -6.86
CA SER A 194 -13.53 -11.82 -5.66
C SER A 194 -14.76 -11.59 -4.76
N ALA A 195 -15.42 -10.44 -4.89
CA ALA A 195 -16.60 -10.07 -4.13
C ALA A 195 -17.78 -9.75 -5.07
N THR A 196 -18.98 -10.15 -4.68
CA THR A 196 -20.22 -9.91 -5.47
C THR A 196 -20.82 -8.54 -5.20
N ASN A 197 -20.50 -7.92 -4.07
CA ASN A 197 -21.00 -6.60 -3.68
C ASN A 197 -20.02 -5.88 -2.71
N VAL A 198 -20.27 -4.59 -2.49
CA VAL A 198 -19.41 -3.74 -1.65
C VAL A 198 -19.32 -4.24 -0.20
N ILE A 199 -20.41 -4.78 0.34
CA ILE A 199 -20.45 -5.26 1.74
C ILE A 199 -19.59 -6.52 1.87
N GLU A 200 -19.66 -7.42 0.91
CA GLU A 200 -18.81 -8.62 0.86
C GLU A 200 -17.34 -8.24 0.70
N ALA A 201 -17.02 -7.27 -0.18
CA ALA A 201 -15.66 -6.74 -0.31
C ALA A 201 -15.14 -6.18 1.01
N ALA A 202 -15.95 -5.40 1.73
CA ALA A 202 -15.60 -4.87 3.04
C ALA A 202 -15.37 -5.98 4.08
N ALA A 203 -16.23 -6.99 4.10
CA ALA A 203 -16.14 -8.12 5.03
C ALA A 203 -14.89 -8.97 4.77
N ASN A 204 -14.60 -9.27 3.50
CA ASN A 204 -13.41 -10.02 3.11
C ASN A 204 -12.13 -9.25 3.50
N GLY A 205 -12.08 -7.95 3.20
CA GLY A 205 -10.97 -7.09 3.59
C GLY A 205 -10.80 -6.99 5.12
N ALA A 206 -11.89 -6.94 5.88
CA ALA A 206 -11.83 -6.96 7.33
C ALA A 206 -11.29 -8.29 7.88
N ALA A 207 -11.69 -9.43 7.28
CA ALA A 207 -11.18 -10.75 7.65
C ALA A 207 -9.68 -10.89 7.39
N ASP A 208 -9.20 -10.37 6.26
CA ASP A 208 -7.78 -10.38 5.93
C ASP A 208 -6.98 -9.41 6.83
N GLY A 209 -7.55 -8.22 7.12
CA GLY A 209 -6.99 -7.30 8.11
C GLY A 209 -6.90 -7.88 9.51
N LEU A 210 -7.87 -8.70 9.92
CA LEU A 210 -7.82 -9.41 11.20
C LEU A 210 -6.68 -10.44 11.24
N LYS A 211 -6.50 -11.21 10.16
CA LYS A 211 -5.37 -12.15 10.05
C LYS A 211 -4.03 -11.41 10.11
N LEU A 212 -3.93 -10.27 9.40
CA LEU A 212 -2.73 -9.43 9.43
C LEU A 212 -2.47 -8.90 10.85
N ALA A 213 -3.49 -8.34 11.50
CA ALA A 213 -3.40 -7.85 12.87
C ALA A 213 -3.00 -8.94 13.89
N ALA A 214 -3.48 -10.17 13.70
CA ALA A 214 -3.12 -11.31 14.55
C ALA A 214 -1.67 -11.79 14.37
N ASN A 215 -1.03 -11.43 13.26
CA ASN A 215 0.37 -11.79 12.95
C ASN A 215 1.36 -10.68 13.30
N VAL A 216 0.90 -9.51 13.74
CA VAL A 216 1.72 -8.38 14.21
C VAL A 216 2.01 -8.51 15.70
#